data_9a14a6c53677e1e644543b44170dafbe
#
_entry.id   9a14a6c53677e1e644543b44170dafbe
#
_cell.length_a   1.000
_cell.length_b   1.000
_cell.length_c   1.000
_cell.angle_alpha   90.00
_cell.angle_beta   90.00
_cell.angle_gamma   90.00
#
_symmetry.space_group_name_H-M   'P 1'
#
loop_
_entity.id
_entity.type
_entity.pdbx_description
1 polymer ?
#
loop_
_entity_poly.entity_id
_entity_poly.type
_entity_poly.pdbx_seq_one_letter_code
_entity_poly.pdbx_strand_id
1 'polypeptide(L)'
;MMMNSKKLIPEIQSYIDLVRSGEIEVCKEQLLLCDYIEYCFEEENLFVDEEALCKYLSLQKYFPFDLLEWEVFCFTLHNCTYSKPGILRWPDLFILVGRGAGKNGYLAFEDFCLISQYNKVKKYHIDICANSEEQAKTSFNDVYDVLEENKTKLSIHFDWNKEVITNKKTKSELRFRTSNAKTKDGGRQGKVDFDEYHQYEEYKTINVFLTGLGKKADPRTTITTTNGDVRDGPLDKLIGRAEQILIGAIDDNGLLPFICKLDDEKEVDNPKMWDKANPSLHHFPHLQIELKKEYVNYKEDSISNSAFMTKRMNIPKGNKDVEVTSWENILATNKPIPNLEGCTCTVGIDYAKTTDFVSAGLLFKYLGKYYWLSHTWVCEKCNDLGRIKAPLREWEEAGFLTFVDDVEISPDIPALWLAKQAKKYNLTILGMDTYRYTLLAKSLRAVGFDCDKQGTNNIKLIRPSNQMLIYPIINSEFTNHNIIWGDNPLMRWYINNTCLKAEAHDNYSFGKIESKSRKTDGFMAFIAAMCAGGTELEDSGETIDISDFGVYTY
;
A
#
# COMPACT_ATOMS: atom_id res chain seq x y z
N MET A 1 44.96 -16.38 -6.34
CA MET A 1 44.11 -17.14 -7.27
C MET A 1 43.09 -16.15 -7.79
N MET A 2 43.21 -15.67 -9.02
CA MET A 2 42.17 -14.86 -9.64
C MET A 2 40.96 -15.78 -9.83
N MET A 3 39.88 -15.56 -9.09
CA MET A 3 38.59 -16.15 -9.37
C MET A 3 38.16 -15.68 -10.77
N ASN A 4 37.98 -16.62 -11.71
CA ASN A 4 37.29 -16.33 -12.97
C ASN A 4 35.86 -15.92 -12.58
N SER A 5 35.57 -14.62 -12.57
CA SER A 5 34.20 -14.15 -12.50
C SER A 5 33.43 -14.77 -13.67
N LYS A 6 32.39 -15.55 -13.41
CA LYS A 6 31.48 -16.02 -14.45
C LYS A 6 30.92 -14.77 -15.15
N LYS A 7 31.31 -14.55 -16.39
CA LYS A 7 30.87 -13.38 -17.15
C LYS A 7 29.37 -13.49 -17.36
N LEU A 8 28.62 -12.48 -16.92
CA LEU A 8 27.19 -12.37 -17.21
C LEU A 8 26.94 -12.33 -18.72
N ILE A 9 25.82 -12.85 -19.15
CA ILE A 9 25.44 -12.78 -20.58
C ILE A 9 25.08 -11.34 -20.97
N PRO A 10 25.20 -10.97 -22.27
CA PRO A 10 24.98 -9.61 -22.72
C PRO A 10 23.62 -9.02 -22.32
N GLU A 11 22.57 -9.81 -22.33
CA GLU A 11 21.19 -9.40 -22.00
C GLU A 11 21.03 -8.95 -20.53
N ILE A 12 21.88 -9.44 -19.63
CA ILE A 12 21.93 -9.01 -18.24
C ILE A 12 22.96 -7.88 -18.08
N GLN A 13 24.14 -8.04 -18.66
CA GLN A 13 25.25 -7.12 -18.51
C GLN A 13 24.93 -5.73 -19.05
N SER A 14 24.23 -5.63 -20.19
CA SER A 14 23.90 -4.36 -20.83
C SER A 14 23.11 -3.42 -19.91
N TYR A 15 22.14 -3.97 -19.15
CA TYR A 15 21.39 -3.14 -18.21
C TYR A 15 22.24 -2.71 -17.01
N ILE A 16 23.06 -3.61 -16.47
CA ILE A 16 23.99 -3.29 -15.38
C ILE A 16 24.97 -2.18 -15.80
N ASP A 17 25.51 -2.30 -17.01
CA ASP A 17 26.41 -1.29 -17.57
C ASP A 17 25.71 0.06 -17.73
N LEU A 18 24.47 0.07 -18.24
CA LEU A 18 23.67 1.29 -18.37
C LEU A 18 23.42 1.96 -17.00
N VAL A 19 23.03 1.17 -15.99
CA VAL A 19 22.78 1.67 -14.61
C VAL A 19 24.05 2.31 -14.02
N ARG A 20 25.23 1.75 -14.31
CA ARG A 20 26.51 2.21 -13.77
C ARG A 20 27.21 3.26 -14.62
N SER A 21 26.79 3.46 -15.87
CA SER A 21 27.42 4.40 -16.81
C SER A 21 27.29 5.86 -16.35
N GLY A 22 26.22 6.20 -15.63
CA GLY A 22 25.84 7.58 -15.31
C GLY A 22 25.24 8.33 -16.53
N GLU A 23 24.90 7.63 -17.62
CA GLU A 23 24.21 8.22 -18.77
C GLU A 23 22.76 8.55 -18.44
N ILE A 24 22.15 7.77 -17.54
CA ILE A 24 20.81 7.99 -17.00
C ILE A 24 20.88 8.06 -15.48
N GLU A 25 19.98 8.84 -14.89
CA GLU A 25 19.81 8.84 -13.43
C GLU A 25 19.02 7.61 -12.98
N VAL A 26 19.51 6.93 -11.96
CA VAL A 26 18.87 5.73 -11.40
C VAL A 26 18.66 5.86 -9.90
N CYS A 27 17.61 5.24 -9.37
CA CYS A 27 17.38 5.22 -7.92
C CYS A 27 18.34 4.24 -7.23
N LYS A 28 18.45 4.38 -5.90
CA LYS A 28 19.31 3.51 -5.08
C LYS A 28 18.95 2.03 -5.19
N GLU A 29 17.66 1.71 -5.36
CA GLU A 29 17.18 0.33 -5.49
C GLU A 29 17.69 -0.33 -6.76
N GLN A 30 17.89 0.44 -7.86
CA GLN A 30 18.47 -0.10 -9.08
C GLN A 30 19.97 -0.41 -8.95
N LEU A 31 20.72 0.41 -8.22
CA LEU A 31 22.13 0.14 -7.91
C LEU A 31 22.24 -1.11 -7.03
N LEU A 32 21.43 -1.19 -5.97
CA LEU A 32 21.38 -2.37 -5.10
C LEU A 32 20.94 -3.63 -5.85
N LEU A 33 20.02 -3.53 -6.81
CA LEU A 33 19.61 -4.66 -7.64
C LEU A 33 20.76 -5.17 -8.49
N CYS A 34 21.53 -4.29 -9.10
CA CYS A 34 22.72 -4.70 -9.87
C CYS A 34 23.73 -5.44 -8.98
N ASP A 35 24.04 -4.90 -7.80
CA ASP A 35 24.95 -5.54 -6.86
C ASP A 35 24.41 -6.90 -6.38
N TYR A 36 23.10 -6.98 -6.11
CA TYR A 36 22.41 -8.22 -5.71
C TYR A 36 22.47 -9.28 -6.81
N ILE A 37 22.23 -8.93 -8.09
CA ILE A 37 22.28 -9.89 -9.20
C ILE A 37 23.70 -10.41 -9.41
N GLU A 38 24.71 -9.53 -9.41
CA GLU A 38 26.11 -9.93 -9.53
C GLU A 38 26.50 -10.87 -8.39
N TYR A 39 26.16 -10.54 -7.14
CA TYR A 39 26.37 -11.39 -5.98
C TYR A 39 25.73 -12.77 -6.15
N CYS A 40 24.47 -12.86 -6.61
CA CYS A 40 23.81 -14.15 -6.84
C CYS A 40 24.53 -14.98 -7.91
N PHE A 41 24.99 -14.38 -9.02
CA PHE A 41 25.71 -15.10 -10.06
C PHE A 41 27.14 -15.51 -9.64
N GLU A 42 27.75 -14.80 -8.71
CA GLU A 42 29.05 -15.17 -8.14
C GLU A 42 28.96 -16.30 -7.11
N GLU A 43 28.02 -16.21 -6.18
CA GLU A 43 27.91 -17.14 -5.05
C GLU A 43 27.05 -18.38 -5.35
N GLU A 44 26.05 -18.24 -6.23
CA GLU A 44 25.16 -19.32 -6.60
C GLU A 44 25.56 -19.96 -7.95
N ASN A 45 25.27 -21.24 -8.11
CA ASN A 45 25.53 -21.96 -9.36
C ASN A 45 24.43 -21.71 -10.39
N LEU A 46 24.19 -20.42 -10.73
CA LEU A 46 23.16 -20.04 -11.68
C LEU A 46 23.58 -20.32 -13.13
N PHE A 47 22.59 -20.62 -13.96
CA PHE A 47 22.78 -20.69 -15.40
C PHE A 47 21.57 -20.12 -16.14
N VAL A 48 21.83 -19.55 -17.32
CA VAL A 48 20.80 -19.02 -18.21
C VAL A 48 20.56 -20.03 -19.33
N ASP A 49 19.29 -20.38 -19.61
CA ASP A 49 18.89 -21.14 -20.81
C ASP A 49 18.88 -20.20 -22.02
N GLU A 50 20.09 -19.93 -22.57
CA GLU A 50 20.28 -19.02 -23.70
C GLU A 50 19.54 -19.49 -24.96
N GLU A 51 19.35 -20.82 -25.14
CA GLU A 51 18.58 -21.36 -26.24
C GLU A 51 17.09 -20.99 -26.12
N ALA A 52 16.52 -21.10 -24.93
CA ALA A 52 15.14 -20.68 -24.67
C ALA A 52 15.00 -19.15 -24.82
N LEU A 53 15.95 -18.40 -24.27
CA LEU A 53 15.98 -16.94 -24.37
C LEU A 53 15.98 -16.47 -25.84
N CYS A 54 16.88 -17.01 -26.64
CA CYS A 54 16.97 -16.69 -28.06
C CYS A 54 15.65 -16.98 -28.81
N LYS A 55 15.00 -18.13 -28.50
CA LYS A 55 13.69 -18.48 -29.07
C LYS A 55 12.60 -17.50 -28.67
N TYR A 56 12.54 -17.13 -27.41
CA TYR A 56 11.56 -16.17 -26.91
C TYR A 56 11.77 -14.79 -27.53
N LEU A 57 12.99 -14.26 -27.50
CA LEU A 57 13.30 -12.96 -28.10
C LEU A 57 13.05 -12.93 -29.61
N SER A 58 13.17 -14.09 -30.31
CA SER A 58 12.81 -14.17 -31.74
C SER A 58 11.34 -13.92 -32.04
N LEU A 59 10.46 -13.95 -31.04
CA LEU A 59 9.03 -13.64 -31.17
C LEU A 59 8.76 -12.14 -31.19
N GLN A 60 9.71 -11.31 -30.78
CA GLN A 60 9.60 -9.85 -30.78
C GLN A 60 9.25 -9.29 -32.17
N LYS A 61 9.66 -9.95 -33.25
CA LYS A 61 9.30 -9.59 -34.63
C LYS A 61 7.81 -9.51 -34.94
N TYR A 62 6.95 -10.00 -34.05
CA TYR A 62 5.50 -9.92 -34.19
C TYR A 62 4.89 -8.71 -33.46
N PHE A 63 5.67 -8.11 -32.56
CA PHE A 63 5.25 -6.93 -31.80
C PHE A 63 5.64 -5.64 -32.49
N PRO A 64 4.86 -4.56 -32.35
CA PRO A 64 5.14 -3.27 -32.96
C PRO A 64 6.22 -2.45 -32.23
N PHE A 65 6.91 -3.04 -31.24
CA PHE A 65 7.95 -2.41 -30.45
C PHE A 65 9.09 -3.39 -30.18
N ASP A 66 10.24 -2.85 -29.84
CA ASP A 66 11.38 -3.61 -29.35
C ASP A 66 11.44 -3.51 -27.81
N LEU A 67 11.81 -4.60 -27.13
CA LEU A 67 12.05 -4.57 -25.70
C LEU A 67 13.24 -3.68 -25.36
N LEU A 68 13.10 -2.88 -24.32
CA LEU A 68 14.15 -2.05 -23.78
C LEU A 68 15.12 -2.87 -22.89
N GLU A 69 16.27 -2.29 -22.58
CA GLU A 69 17.33 -2.96 -21.81
C GLU A 69 16.81 -3.50 -20.47
N TRP A 70 15.99 -2.71 -19.75
CA TRP A 70 15.41 -3.14 -18.49
C TRP A 70 14.39 -4.28 -18.64
N GLU A 71 13.64 -4.29 -19.75
CA GLU A 71 12.67 -5.34 -20.05
C GLU A 71 13.36 -6.65 -20.40
N VAL A 72 14.42 -6.60 -21.23
CA VAL A 72 15.24 -7.76 -21.55
C VAL A 72 15.93 -8.32 -20.31
N PHE A 73 16.45 -7.44 -19.44
CA PHE A 73 17.05 -7.81 -18.15
C PHE A 73 16.06 -8.57 -17.25
N CYS A 74 14.88 -7.98 -16.99
CA CYS A 74 13.84 -8.62 -16.20
C CYS A 74 13.37 -9.94 -16.82
N PHE A 75 13.15 -9.96 -18.14
CA PHE A 75 12.72 -11.15 -18.86
C PHE A 75 13.73 -12.28 -18.74
N THR A 76 15.00 -12.01 -18.91
CA THR A 76 16.08 -12.99 -18.85
C THR A 76 16.21 -13.60 -17.47
N LEU A 77 16.22 -12.77 -16.45
CA LEU A 77 16.34 -13.22 -15.06
C LEU A 77 15.13 -14.05 -14.61
N HIS A 78 13.92 -13.57 -14.90
CA HIS A 78 12.68 -14.19 -14.48
C HIS A 78 12.34 -15.47 -15.25
N ASN A 79 12.58 -15.48 -16.57
CA ASN A 79 12.09 -16.55 -17.44
C ASN A 79 13.12 -17.59 -17.84
N CYS A 80 14.42 -17.22 -17.83
CA CYS A 80 15.47 -18.05 -18.39
C CYS A 80 16.63 -18.36 -17.42
N THR A 81 16.59 -17.88 -16.17
CA THR A 81 17.64 -18.09 -15.18
C THR A 81 17.23 -19.15 -14.16
N TYR A 82 18.08 -20.16 -13.98
CA TYR A 82 17.81 -21.34 -13.16
C TYR A 82 18.90 -21.56 -12.12
N SER A 83 18.50 -21.99 -10.92
CA SER A 83 19.40 -22.48 -9.87
C SER A 83 19.75 -23.95 -10.04
N LYS A 84 18.83 -24.75 -10.63
CA LYS A 84 18.98 -26.15 -11.02
C LYS A 84 18.12 -26.42 -12.25
N PRO A 85 18.38 -27.49 -13.04
CA PRO A 85 17.50 -27.86 -14.15
C PRO A 85 16.04 -27.94 -13.71
N GLY A 86 15.16 -27.16 -14.34
CA GLY A 86 13.74 -27.12 -14.04
C GLY A 86 13.36 -26.36 -12.75
N ILE A 87 14.26 -25.57 -12.16
CA ILE A 87 13.98 -24.72 -10.99
C ILE A 87 14.42 -23.30 -11.29
N LEU A 88 13.46 -22.44 -11.61
CA LEU A 88 13.68 -21.00 -11.81
C LEU A 88 14.30 -20.39 -10.55
N ARG A 89 15.27 -19.48 -10.75
CA ARG A 89 15.88 -18.78 -9.62
C ARG A 89 14.94 -17.71 -9.06
N TRP A 90 14.27 -16.97 -9.94
CA TRP A 90 13.32 -15.92 -9.59
C TRP A 90 11.95 -16.18 -10.22
N PRO A 91 11.13 -17.08 -9.66
CA PRO A 91 9.78 -17.35 -10.15
C PRO A 91 8.80 -16.20 -9.93
N ASP A 92 9.10 -15.27 -9.03
CA ASP A 92 8.28 -14.10 -8.75
C ASP A 92 9.00 -12.82 -9.19
N LEU A 93 8.38 -12.04 -10.07
CA LEU A 93 8.90 -10.77 -10.56
C LEU A 93 7.99 -9.63 -10.07
N PHE A 94 8.61 -8.63 -9.42
CA PHE A 94 7.93 -7.41 -8.99
C PHE A 94 8.49 -6.20 -9.74
N ILE A 95 7.65 -5.54 -10.55
CA ILE A 95 8.00 -4.36 -11.34
C ILE A 95 7.22 -3.15 -10.83
N LEU A 96 7.91 -2.21 -10.20
CA LEU A 96 7.41 -0.90 -9.82
C LEU A 96 8.10 0.15 -10.70
N VAL A 97 7.40 0.66 -11.71
CA VAL A 97 7.90 1.71 -12.62
C VAL A 97 6.81 2.73 -12.91
N GLY A 98 7.18 3.94 -13.27
CA GLY A 98 6.23 5.01 -13.56
C GLY A 98 5.22 4.66 -14.66
N ARG A 99 4.07 5.33 -14.65
CA ARG A 99 3.06 5.16 -15.68
C ARG A 99 3.63 5.58 -17.04
N GLY A 100 3.40 4.76 -18.07
CA GLY A 100 3.89 5.00 -19.43
C GLY A 100 5.24 4.34 -19.72
N ALA A 101 5.85 3.61 -18.75
CA ALA A 101 7.14 2.95 -18.94
C ALA A 101 7.09 1.65 -19.80
N GLY A 102 5.90 1.18 -20.23
CA GLY A 102 5.82 -0.01 -21.11
C GLY A 102 5.34 -1.30 -20.42
N LYS A 103 4.94 -1.27 -19.13
CA LYS A 103 4.52 -2.45 -18.36
C LYS A 103 3.59 -3.42 -19.09
N ASN A 104 2.56 -2.90 -19.77
CA ASN A 104 1.57 -3.74 -20.46
C ASN A 104 2.16 -4.44 -21.67
N GLY A 105 3.00 -3.73 -22.44
CA GLY A 105 3.75 -4.31 -23.56
C GLY A 105 4.68 -5.43 -23.09
N TYR A 106 5.39 -5.21 -21.99
CA TYR A 106 6.23 -6.24 -21.37
C TYR A 106 5.41 -7.49 -21.00
N LEU A 107 4.29 -7.33 -20.25
CA LEU A 107 3.40 -8.45 -19.90
C LEU A 107 2.88 -9.18 -21.13
N ALA A 108 2.40 -8.44 -22.12
CA ALA A 108 1.89 -9.03 -23.36
C ALA A 108 2.97 -9.85 -24.09
N PHE A 109 4.20 -9.35 -24.17
CA PHE A 109 5.31 -10.08 -24.75
C PHE A 109 5.67 -11.34 -23.94
N GLU A 110 5.79 -11.22 -22.63
CA GLU A 110 6.09 -12.33 -21.73
C GLU A 110 5.04 -13.43 -21.84
N ASP A 111 3.77 -13.07 -21.78
CA ASP A 111 2.65 -14.01 -21.87
C ASP A 111 2.60 -14.70 -23.22
N PHE A 112 2.79 -13.95 -24.31
CA PHE A 112 2.87 -14.54 -25.64
C PHE A 112 4.01 -15.56 -25.76
N CYS A 113 5.18 -15.26 -25.20
CA CYS A 113 6.31 -16.18 -25.15
C CYS A 113 5.95 -17.45 -24.39
N LEU A 114 5.35 -17.32 -23.21
CA LEU A 114 5.06 -18.45 -22.31
C LEU A 114 3.90 -19.33 -22.77
N ILE A 115 2.91 -18.79 -23.51
CA ILE A 115 1.89 -19.63 -24.15
C ILE A 115 2.37 -20.21 -25.49
N SER A 116 3.50 -19.77 -26.04
CA SER A 116 4.03 -20.23 -27.33
C SER A 116 4.46 -21.70 -27.27
N GLN A 117 4.77 -22.25 -28.44
CA GLN A 117 5.34 -23.60 -28.55
C GLN A 117 6.77 -23.74 -27.99
N TYR A 118 7.43 -22.61 -27.70
CA TYR A 118 8.79 -22.59 -27.16
C TYR A 118 8.82 -22.89 -25.66
N ASN A 119 7.71 -22.63 -24.95
CA ASN A 119 7.56 -23.11 -23.59
C ASN A 119 7.41 -24.64 -23.60
N LYS A 120 8.32 -25.31 -22.91
CA LYS A 120 8.39 -26.79 -22.84
C LYS A 120 7.23 -27.39 -22.04
N VAL A 121 6.52 -26.57 -21.20
CA VAL A 121 5.43 -27.02 -20.31
C VAL A 121 4.09 -26.98 -21.06
N LYS A 122 3.43 -28.13 -21.20
CA LYS A 122 2.09 -28.24 -21.81
C LYS A 122 1.00 -27.76 -20.86
N LYS A 123 -0.05 -27.16 -21.44
CA LYS A 123 -1.20 -26.61 -20.70
C LYS A 123 -0.72 -25.60 -19.63
N TYR A 124 0.20 -24.75 -20.02
CA TYR A 124 0.71 -23.67 -19.19
C TYR A 124 -0.29 -22.49 -19.30
N HIS A 125 -1.33 -22.52 -18.47
CA HIS A 125 -2.35 -21.49 -18.49
C HIS A 125 -1.86 -20.26 -17.75
N ILE A 126 -2.19 -19.10 -18.27
CA ILE A 126 -1.86 -17.79 -17.71
C ILE A 126 -3.14 -17.02 -17.43
N ASP A 127 -3.29 -16.54 -16.21
CA ASP A 127 -4.39 -15.67 -15.81
C ASP A 127 -3.84 -14.25 -15.53
N ILE A 128 -4.27 -13.25 -16.31
CA ILE A 128 -4.02 -11.83 -16.06
C ILE A 128 -5.10 -11.34 -15.10
N CYS A 129 -4.69 -10.89 -13.92
CA CYS A 129 -5.57 -10.44 -12.85
C CYS A 129 -5.44 -8.94 -12.64
N ALA A 130 -6.54 -8.22 -12.66
CA ALA A 130 -6.62 -6.81 -12.28
C ALA A 130 -7.91 -6.51 -11.51
N ASN A 131 -7.97 -5.34 -10.91
CA ASN A 131 -9.12 -4.94 -10.09
C ASN A 131 -10.38 -4.66 -10.92
N SER A 132 -10.22 -4.21 -12.18
CA SER A 132 -11.29 -4.06 -13.15
C SER A 132 -11.08 -4.94 -14.38
N GLU A 133 -12.18 -5.28 -15.06
CA GLU A 133 -12.13 -6.07 -16.29
C GLU A 133 -11.42 -5.33 -17.41
N GLU A 134 -11.62 -4.03 -17.51
CA GLU A 134 -10.99 -3.18 -18.53
C GLU A 134 -9.46 -3.19 -18.39
N GLN A 135 -8.96 -3.08 -17.16
CA GLN A 135 -7.51 -3.15 -16.88
C GLN A 135 -6.95 -4.54 -17.20
N ALA A 136 -7.61 -5.62 -16.75
CA ALA A 136 -7.15 -6.98 -17.03
C ALA A 136 -7.13 -7.31 -18.53
N LYS A 137 -7.97 -6.64 -19.32
CA LYS A 137 -8.01 -6.80 -20.79
C LYS A 137 -6.88 -6.09 -21.52
N THR A 138 -6.21 -5.12 -20.93
CA THR A 138 -5.24 -4.28 -21.67
C THR A 138 -4.11 -5.13 -22.26
N SER A 139 -3.34 -5.83 -21.43
CA SER A 139 -2.25 -6.69 -21.91
C SER A 139 -2.75 -7.89 -22.71
N PHE A 140 -3.96 -8.41 -22.39
CA PHE A 140 -4.60 -9.45 -23.21
C PHE A 140 -4.91 -8.95 -24.62
N ASN A 141 -5.43 -7.74 -24.76
CA ASN A 141 -5.74 -7.14 -26.06
C ASN A 141 -4.48 -6.88 -26.88
N ASP A 142 -3.37 -6.49 -26.26
CA ASP A 142 -2.09 -6.33 -26.95
C ASP A 142 -1.66 -7.65 -27.61
N VAL A 143 -1.81 -8.79 -26.91
CA VAL A 143 -1.54 -10.13 -27.51
C VAL A 143 -2.57 -10.47 -28.60
N TYR A 144 -3.84 -10.13 -28.37
CA TYR A 144 -4.90 -10.36 -29.34
C TYR A 144 -4.64 -9.59 -30.65
N ASP A 145 -4.24 -8.33 -30.56
CA ASP A 145 -3.94 -7.48 -31.72
C ASP A 145 -2.72 -7.99 -32.49
N VAL A 146 -1.67 -8.41 -31.79
CA VAL A 146 -0.49 -9.09 -32.41
C VAL A 146 -0.93 -10.32 -33.23
N LEU A 147 -1.88 -11.10 -32.70
CA LEU A 147 -2.40 -12.29 -33.40
C LEU A 147 -3.27 -11.92 -34.62
N GLU A 148 -4.11 -10.89 -34.52
CA GLU A 148 -4.93 -10.41 -35.66
C GLU A 148 -4.06 -9.82 -36.78
N GLU A 149 -3.08 -8.99 -36.45
CA GLU A 149 -2.15 -8.39 -37.41
C GLU A 149 -1.28 -9.42 -38.11
N ASN A 150 -0.90 -10.50 -37.41
CA ASN A 150 -0.07 -11.58 -37.95
C ASN A 150 -0.88 -12.86 -38.26
N LYS A 151 -2.17 -12.76 -38.51
CA LYS A 151 -3.10 -13.88 -38.63
C LYS A 151 -2.67 -14.95 -39.64
N THR A 152 -2.13 -14.55 -40.79
CA THR A 152 -1.66 -15.49 -41.83
C THR A 152 -0.54 -16.41 -41.35
N LYS A 153 0.31 -15.93 -40.42
CA LYS A 153 1.44 -16.70 -39.90
C LYS A 153 1.10 -17.42 -38.58
N LEU A 154 0.30 -16.79 -37.74
CA LEU A 154 0.06 -17.26 -36.38
C LEU A 154 -1.18 -18.14 -36.22
N SER A 155 -2.14 -18.10 -37.15
CA SER A 155 -3.34 -18.96 -37.11
C SER A 155 -3.05 -20.46 -37.18
N ILE A 156 -1.89 -20.89 -37.67
CA ILE A 156 -1.46 -22.29 -37.62
C ILE A 156 -1.04 -22.73 -36.21
N HIS A 157 -0.66 -21.77 -35.36
CA HIS A 157 -0.16 -22.00 -34.00
C HIS A 157 -1.19 -21.70 -32.93
N PHE A 158 -2.11 -20.75 -33.15
CA PHE A 158 -3.05 -20.26 -32.16
C PHE A 158 -4.49 -20.29 -32.67
N ASP A 159 -5.42 -20.50 -31.74
CA ASP A 159 -6.83 -20.14 -31.84
C ASP A 159 -7.11 -19.03 -30.81
N TRP A 160 -7.87 -18.00 -31.19
CA TRP A 160 -8.12 -16.89 -30.28
C TRP A 160 -9.50 -16.26 -30.52
N ASN A 161 -10.01 -15.73 -29.45
CA ASN A 161 -11.19 -14.86 -29.41
C ASN A 161 -10.98 -13.79 -28.31
N LYS A 162 -11.97 -12.92 -28.09
CA LYS A 162 -11.87 -11.82 -27.11
C LYS A 162 -11.88 -12.25 -25.64
N GLU A 163 -11.90 -13.55 -25.33
CA GLU A 163 -11.95 -14.10 -23.97
C GLU A 163 -10.78 -15.04 -23.68
N VAL A 164 -10.27 -15.71 -24.72
CA VAL A 164 -9.20 -16.70 -24.56
C VAL A 164 -8.34 -16.80 -25.80
N ILE A 165 -7.05 -16.90 -25.60
CA ILE A 165 -6.04 -17.21 -26.61
C ILE A 165 -5.46 -18.58 -26.27
N THR A 166 -5.49 -19.51 -27.21
CA THR A 166 -5.08 -20.92 -27.00
C THR A 166 -4.02 -21.33 -28.01
N ASN A 167 -2.86 -21.83 -27.52
CA ASN A 167 -1.88 -22.45 -28.40
C ASN A 167 -2.35 -23.86 -28.81
N LYS A 168 -2.39 -24.13 -30.11
CA LYS A 168 -2.90 -25.40 -30.68
C LYS A 168 -2.07 -26.62 -30.29
N LYS A 169 -0.76 -26.46 -30.14
CA LYS A 169 0.18 -27.55 -29.85
C LYS A 169 0.32 -27.83 -28.37
N THR A 170 0.54 -26.80 -27.57
CA THR A 170 0.78 -26.93 -26.12
C THR A 170 -0.51 -26.99 -25.32
N LYS A 171 -1.63 -26.51 -25.89
CA LYS A 171 -2.92 -26.33 -25.22
C LYS A 171 -2.80 -25.36 -24.02
N SER A 172 -1.82 -24.45 -24.08
CA SER A 172 -1.68 -23.35 -23.14
C SER A 172 -2.68 -22.28 -23.47
N GLU A 173 -3.22 -21.61 -22.47
CA GLU A 173 -4.25 -20.59 -22.62
C GLU A 173 -3.85 -19.31 -21.90
N LEU A 174 -4.13 -18.16 -22.52
CA LEU A 174 -4.08 -16.86 -21.88
C LEU A 174 -5.50 -16.36 -21.65
N ARG A 175 -5.80 -15.93 -20.44
CA ARG A 175 -7.10 -15.39 -20.03
C ARG A 175 -6.92 -14.19 -19.12
N PHE A 176 -7.89 -13.29 -19.12
CA PHE A 176 -7.99 -12.24 -18.10
C PHE A 176 -9.03 -12.60 -17.05
N ARG A 177 -8.83 -12.06 -15.83
CA ARG A 177 -9.66 -12.32 -14.66
C ARG A 177 -9.89 -11.03 -13.86
N THR A 178 -11.08 -10.89 -13.30
CA THR A 178 -11.39 -9.81 -12.36
C THR A 178 -11.40 -10.32 -10.93
N SER A 179 -11.29 -9.41 -9.97
CA SER A 179 -11.21 -9.69 -8.52
C SER A 179 -12.42 -10.40 -7.90
N ASN A 180 -13.53 -10.59 -8.63
CA ASN A 180 -14.71 -11.33 -8.14
C ASN A 180 -14.44 -12.85 -8.05
N ALA A 181 -13.73 -13.23 -6.99
CA ALA A 181 -13.08 -14.53 -6.81
C ALA A 181 -13.97 -15.70 -6.34
N LYS A 182 -15.30 -15.51 -6.16
CA LYS A 182 -16.17 -16.51 -5.52
C LYS A 182 -16.30 -17.89 -6.21
N THR A 183 -15.69 -18.08 -7.38
CA THR A 183 -15.86 -19.31 -8.19
C THR A 183 -14.57 -19.94 -8.68
N LYS A 184 -13.40 -19.63 -8.11
CA LYS A 184 -12.11 -19.94 -8.75
C LYS A 184 -11.14 -20.86 -7.96
N ASP A 185 -11.60 -21.53 -6.91
CA ASP A 185 -10.82 -22.57 -6.25
C ASP A 185 -10.60 -23.77 -7.19
N GLY A 186 -9.34 -24.14 -7.41
CA GLY A 186 -8.98 -25.36 -8.14
C GLY A 186 -8.26 -25.17 -9.48
N GLY A 187 -7.82 -23.96 -9.82
CA GLY A 187 -7.00 -23.68 -10.99
C GLY A 187 -5.69 -24.48 -11.04
N ARG A 188 -5.09 -24.61 -12.25
CA ARG A 188 -3.79 -25.22 -12.50
C ARG A 188 -2.96 -24.32 -13.39
N GLN A 189 -2.89 -23.06 -13.03
CA GLN A 189 -2.14 -22.05 -13.77
C GLN A 189 -0.64 -22.36 -13.71
N GLY A 190 0.05 -22.03 -14.80
CA GLY A 190 1.51 -21.96 -14.83
C GLY A 190 1.99 -20.58 -14.42
N LYS A 191 1.22 -19.53 -14.75
CA LYS A 191 1.55 -18.15 -14.40
C LYS A 191 0.31 -17.37 -13.97
N VAL A 192 0.50 -16.43 -13.05
CA VAL A 192 -0.49 -15.43 -12.64
C VAL A 192 0.15 -14.05 -12.73
N ASP A 193 -0.51 -13.14 -13.42
CA ASP A 193 -0.15 -11.74 -13.49
C ASP A 193 -1.06 -10.90 -12.62
N PHE A 194 -0.45 -10.00 -11.85
CA PHE A 194 -1.17 -8.96 -11.12
C PHE A 194 -0.80 -7.61 -11.71
N ASP A 195 -1.71 -7.06 -12.52
CA ASP A 195 -1.55 -5.71 -13.04
C ASP A 195 -2.21 -4.68 -12.12
N GLU A 196 -1.64 -3.45 -12.10
CA GLU A 196 -2.07 -2.36 -11.22
C GLU A 196 -2.20 -2.80 -9.74
N TYR A 197 -1.15 -3.50 -9.25
CA TYR A 197 -1.14 -4.11 -7.91
C TYR A 197 -1.41 -3.13 -6.77
N HIS A 198 -1.15 -1.82 -6.98
CA HIS A 198 -1.46 -0.75 -6.02
C HIS A 198 -2.95 -0.61 -5.68
N GLN A 199 -3.85 -1.25 -6.44
CA GLN A 199 -5.29 -1.20 -6.19
C GLN A 199 -5.79 -2.32 -5.26
N TYR A 200 -4.95 -3.29 -4.91
CA TYR A 200 -5.32 -4.35 -3.98
C TYR A 200 -5.17 -3.86 -2.54
N GLU A 201 -6.25 -3.89 -1.78
CA GLU A 201 -6.29 -3.46 -0.38
C GLU A 201 -6.08 -4.63 0.61
N GLU A 202 -6.34 -5.89 0.19
CA GLU A 202 -6.22 -7.08 1.01
C GLU A 202 -5.59 -8.28 0.27
N TYR A 203 -4.94 -9.18 1.02
CA TYR A 203 -4.33 -10.41 0.46
C TYR A 203 -5.34 -11.46 0.04
N LYS A 204 -6.56 -11.43 0.56
CA LYS A 204 -7.58 -12.47 0.29
C LYS A 204 -7.81 -12.70 -1.20
N THR A 205 -7.96 -11.63 -1.97
CA THR A 205 -8.15 -11.71 -3.43
C THR A 205 -6.91 -12.24 -4.13
N ILE A 206 -5.72 -11.80 -3.71
CA ILE A 206 -4.42 -12.22 -4.26
C ILE A 206 -4.22 -13.72 -4.01
N ASN A 207 -4.42 -14.17 -2.78
CA ASN A 207 -4.20 -15.56 -2.37
C ASN A 207 -5.07 -16.56 -3.15
N VAL A 208 -6.31 -16.21 -3.51
CA VAL A 208 -7.19 -17.07 -4.32
C VAL A 208 -6.54 -17.43 -5.65
N PHE A 209 -5.88 -16.47 -6.32
CA PHE A 209 -5.20 -16.73 -7.58
C PHE A 209 -3.90 -17.52 -7.39
N LEU A 210 -3.13 -17.25 -6.34
CA LEU A 210 -1.86 -17.91 -6.06
C LEU A 210 -2.04 -19.40 -5.70
N THR A 211 -3.18 -19.80 -5.11
CA THR A 211 -3.44 -21.21 -4.76
C THR A 211 -3.47 -22.16 -5.96
N GLY A 212 -3.62 -21.63 -7.17
CA GLY A 212 -3.55 -22.39 -8.44
C GLY A 212 -2.14 -22.80 -8.86
N LEU A 213 -1.11 -22.05 -8.41
CA LEU A 213 0.29 -22.24 -8.78
C LEU A 213 0.92 -23.51 -8.13
N GLY A 214 2.07 -23.93 -8.65
CA GLY A 214 2.83 -25.07 -8.15
C GLY A 214 2.34 -26.44 -8.64
N LYS A 215 1.22 -26.52 -9.37
CA LYS A 215 0.72 -27.74 -10.02
C LYS A 215 1.31 -27.94 -11.42
N LYS A 216 2.02 -26.96 -11.94
CA LYS A 216 2.78 -26.97 -13.19
C LYS A 216 4.25 -26.76 -12.90
N ALA A 217 5.11 -27.26 -13.79
CA ALA A 217 6.53 -26.94 -13.75
C ALA A 217 6.73 -25.44 -14.06
N ASP A 218 7.79 -24.88 -13.53
CA ASP A 218 8.17 -23.47 -13.70
C ASP A 218 7.01 -22.50 -13.41
N PRO A 219 6.40 -22.56 -12.21
CA PRO A 219 5.34 -21.63 -11.85
C PRO A 219 5.89 -20.21 -11.78
N ARG A 220 5.10 -19.20 -12.20
CA ARG A 220 5.51 -17.79 -12.20
C ARG A 220 4.44 -16.88 -11.67
N THR A 221 4.89 -15.77 -11.08
CA THR A 221 4.06 -14.61 -10.76
C THR A 221 4.74 -13.36 -11.29
N THR A 222 4.03 -12.55 -12.07
CA THR A 222 4.52 -11.22 -12.48
C THR A 222 3.60 -10.16 -11.89
N ILE A 223 4.18 -9.24 -11.11
CA ILE A 223 3.46 -8.15 -10.45
C ILE A 223 3.92 -6.84 -11.09
N THR A 224 3.01 -6.13 -11.75
CA THR A 224 3.29 -4.83 -12.36
C THR A 224 2.46 -3.75 -11.70
N THR A 225 3.08 -2.60 -11.43
CA THR A 225 2.37 -1.49 -10.80
C THR A 225 3.10 -0.16 -10.92
N THR A 226 2.38 0.92 -10.64
CA THR A 226 2.89 2.18 -10.12
C THR A 226 2.65 2.22 -8.61
N ASN A 227 3.10 3.25 -7.92
CA ASN A 227 2.60 3.52 -6.58
C ASN A 227 1.13 3.99 -6.65
N GLY A 228 0.44 3.99 -5.53
CA GLY A 228 -0.98 4.34 -5.43
C GLY A 228 -1.32 5.04 -4.12
N ASP A 229 -2.62 5.17 -3.88
CA ASP A 229 -3.16 5.88 -2.72
C ASP A 229 -3.50 4.94 -1.54
N VAL A 230 -3.45 3.61 -1.76
CA VAL A 230 -3.67 2.62 -0.69
C VAL A 230 -2.40 2.52 0.14
N ARG A 231 -2.51 2.78 1.44
CA ARG A 231 -1.39 2.68 2.40
C ARG A 231 -1.60 1.49 3.33
N ASP A 232 -0.49 0.92 3.84
CA ASP A 232 -0.44 -0.32 4.65
C ASP A 232 -1.03 -1.56 3.95
N GLY A 233 -1.29 -1.46 2.66
CA GLY A 233 -1.82 -2.54 1.84
C GLY A 233 -0.74 -3.52 1.37
N PRO A 234 -1.14 -4.48 0.51
CA PRO A 234 -0.22 -5.46 -0.03
C PRO A 234 0.98 -4.85 -0.76
N LEU A 235 0.81 -3.71 -1.45
CA LEU A 235 1.90 -3.04 -2.17
C LEU A 235 2.96 -2.49 -1.20
N ASP A 236 2.56 -1.76 -0.14
CA ASP A 236 3.53 -1.19 0.81
C ASP A 236 4.34 -2.30 1.49
N LYS A 237 3.70 -3.42 1.85
CA LYS A 237 4.40 -4.59 2.41
C LYS A 237 5.35 -5.24 1.42
N LEU A 238 4.97 -5.31 0.13
CA LEU A 238 5.81 -5.86 -0.93
C LEU A 238 7.04 -4.97 -1.20
N ILE A 239 6.86 -3.65 -1.25
CA ILE A 239 7.97 -2.69 -1.39
C ILE A 239 8.93 -2.83 -0.21
N GLY A 240 8.42 -2.80 1.03
CA GLY A 240 9.26 -2.94 2.22
C GLY A 240 10.03 -4.27 2.24
N ARG A 241 9.40 -5.38 1.82
CA ARG A 241 10.09 -6.67 1.66
C ARG A 241 11.17 -6.61 0.57
N ALA A 242 10.86 -6.02 -0.58
CA ALA A 242 11.79 -5.88 -1.69
C ALA A 242 13.04 -5.06 -1.29
N GLU A 243 12.86 -3.96 -0.58
CA GLU A 243 13.96 -3.14 -0.06
C GLU A 243 14.83 -3.93 0.93
N GLN A 244 14.25 -4.75 1.80
CA GLN A 244 15.00 -5.61 2.72
C GLN A 244 15.79 -6.71 2.00
N ILE A 245 15.26 -7.27 0.91
CA ILE A 245 15.97 -8.22 0.05
C ILE A 245 17.20 -7.55 -0.57
N LEU A 246 17.01 -6.36 -1.17
CA LEU A 246 18.07 -5.65 -1.87
C LEU A 246 19.25 -5.25 -0.96
N ILE A 247 19.00 -5.00 0.31
CA ILE A 247 20.07 -4.73 1.30
C ILE A 247 20.59 -6.00 1.98
N GLY A 248 20.13 -7.18 1.59
CA GLY A 248 20.55 -8.46 2.16
C GLY A 248 20.08 -8.74 3.59
N ALA A 249 19.04 -8.04 4.07
CA ALA A 249 18.53 -8.22 5.44
C ALA A 249 17.64 -9.46 5.59
N ILE A 250 17.03 -9.94 4.50
CA ILE A 250 16.20 -11.15 4.46
C ILE A 250 16.45 -11.95 3.18
N ASP A 251 16.11 -13.24 3.18
CA ASP A 251 16.12 -14.08 1.99
C ASP A 251 15.04 -13.63 0.99
N ASP A 252 15.38 -13.65 -0.31
CA ASP A 252 14.47 -13.24 -1.38
C ASP A 252 13.30 -14.22 -1.59
N ASN A 253 13.51 -15.49 -1.27
CA ASN A 253 12.54 -16.55 -1.48
C ASN A 253 12.01 -16.61 -2.94
N GLY A 254 12.89 -16.31 -3.90
CA GLY A 254 12.57 -16.34 -5.33
C GLY A 254 11.95 -15.05 -5.89
N LEU A 255 11.87 -13.97 -5.12
CA LEU A 255 11.40 -12.67 -5.57
C LEU A 255 12.53 -11.88 -6.26
N LEU A 256 12.28 -11.43 -7.49
CA LEU A 256 13.11 -10.46 -8.21
C LEU A 256 12.47 -9.07 -8.11
N PRO A 257 13.04 -8.15 -7.31
CA PRO A 257 12.47 -6.82 -7.13
C PRO A 257 13.06 -5.83 -8.14
N PHE A 258 12.25 -5.33 -9.06
CA PHE A 258 12.61 -4.26 -9.98
C PHE A 258 11.85 -2.98 -9.60
N ILE A 259 12.53 -2.06 -8.90
CA ILE A 259 11.94 -0.84 -8.33
C ILE A 259 12.58 0.38 -8.96
N CYS A 260 11.75 1.25 -9.55
CA CYS A 260 12.12 2.56 -10.07
C CYS A 260 11.23 3.63 -9.43
N LYS A 261 11.85 4.53 -8.66
CA LYS A 261 11.18 5.63 -7.95
C LYS A 261 12.13 6.80 -7.76
N LEU A 262 11.65 7.99 -7.44
CA LEU A 262 12.54 9.02 -6.89
C LEU A 262 13.06 8.57 -5.51
N ASP A 263 14.27 8.99 -5.16
CA ASP A 263 14.85 8.74 -3.83
C ASP A 263 14.31 9.73 -2.78
N ASP A 264 14.02 10.97 -3.21
CA ASP A 264 13.47 12.04 -2.37
C ASP A 264 12.40 12.83 -3.17
N GLU A 265 11.36 13.31 -2.49
CA GLU A 265 10.31 14.12 -3.13
C GLU A 265 10.85 15.39 -3.80
N LYS A 266 11.91 16.00 -3.25
CA LYS A 266 12.52 17.23 -3.78
C LYS A 266 13.16 17.03 -5.14
N GLU A 267 13.52 15.79 -5.49
CA GLU A 267 14.08 15.47 -6.80
C GLU A 267 13.10 15.73 -7.95
N VAL A 268 11.80 15.79 -7.64
CA VAL A 268 10.75 16.07 -8.64
C VAL A 268 10.99 17.39 -9.40
N ASP A 269 11.64 18.36 -8.76
CA ASP A 269 11.93 19.68 -9.34
C ASP A 269 13.10 19.66 -10.33
N ASN A 270 13.81 18.54 -10.43
CA ASN A 270 14.86 18.33 -11.43
C ASN A 270 14.42 17.27 -12.46
N PRO A 271 14.04 17.67 -13.70
CA PRO A 271 13.57 16.73 -14.72
C PRO A 271 14.56 15.61 -15.09
N LYS A 272 15.86 15.76 -14.83
CA LYS A 272 16.85 14.69 -15.03
C LYS A 272 16.64 13.52 -14.07
N MET A 273 16.13 13.80 -12.84
CA MET A 273 15.87 12.76 -11.86
C MET A 273 14.65 11.89 -12.19
N TRP A 274 13.83 12.31 -13.16
CA TRP A 274 12.62 11.54 -13.52
C TRP A 274 12.92 10.19 -14.14
N ASP A 275 14.13 10.01 -14.71
CA ASP A 275 14.61 8.71 -15.20
C ASP A 275 14.65 7.66 -14.08
N LYS A 276 14.90 8.08 -12.81
CA LYS A 276 14.88 7.19 -11.64
C LYS A 276 13.57 6.42 -11.48
N ALA A 277 12.44 7.06 -11.81
CA ALA A 277 11.11 6.43 -11.73
C ALA A 277 10.63 5.88 -13.08
N ASN A 278 11.25 6.32 -14.18
CA ASN A 278 10.79 6.03 -15.54
C ASN A 278 11.95 5.51 -16.41
N PRO A 279 12.33 4.25 -16.28
CA PRO A 279 13.51 3.69 -16.95
C PRO A 279 13.45 3.72 -18.48
N SER A 280 12.26 3.95 -19.05
CA SER A 280 12.02 4.06 -20.49
C SER A 280 12.04 5.51 -20.99
N LEU A 281 12.19 6.50 -20.11
CA LEU A 281 11.96 7.90 -20.45
C LEU A 281 12.91 8.43 -21.53
N HIS A 282 14.16 8.02 -21.48
CA HIS A 282 15.18 8.44 -22.45
C HIS A 282 14.94 7.88 -23.87
N HIS A 283 14.15 6.82 -24.03
CA HIS A 283 13.76 6.26 -25.32
C HIS A 283 12.52 6.94 -25.93
N PHE A 284 11.69 7.63 -25.12
CA PHE A 284 10.39 8.14 -25.56
C PHE A 284 10.28 9.67 -25.45
N PRO A 285 10.65 10.45 -26.49
CA PRO A 285 10.54 11.92 -26.47
C PRO A 285 9.11 12.42 -26.19
N HIS A 286 8.09 11.72 -26.67
CA HIS A 286 6.69 12.09 -26.41
C HIS A 286 6.31 11.91 -24.94
N LEU A 287 6.83 10.88 -24.27
CA LEU A 287 6.63 10.69 -22.83
C LEU A 287 7.29 11.83 -22.04
N GLN A 288 8.49 12.27 -22.44
CA GLN A 288 9.16 13.41 -21.81
C GLN A 288 8.34 14.70 -21.91
N ILE A 289 7.72 14.94 -23.06
CA ILE A 289 6.86 16.11 -23.28
C ILE A 289 5.63 16.05 -22.37
N GLU A 290 4.99 14.88 -22.31
CA GLU A 290 3.80 14.70 -21.46
C GLU A 290 4.12 14.83 -19.96
N LEU A 291 5.24 14.25 -19.50
CA LEU A 291 5.68 14.41 -18.12
C LEU A 291 5.95 15.88 -17.75
N LYS A 292 6.59 16.64 -18.66
CA LYS A 292 6.81 18.08 -18.44
C LYS A 292 5.50 18.85 -18.31
N LYS A 293 4.51 18.53 -19.11
CA LYS A 293 3.18 19.15 -19.04
C LYS A 293 2.46 18.79 -17.74
N GLU A 294 2.46 17.50 -17.37
CA GLU A 294 1.88 17.05 -16.08
C GLU A 294 2.59 17.70 -14.90
N TYR A 295 3.91 17.87 -14.95
CA TYR A 295 4.69 18.55 -13.91
C TYR A 295 4.29 20.02 -13.75
N VAL A 296 4.07 20.76 -14.84
CA VAL A 296 3.59 22.15 -14.75
C VAL A 296 2.24 22.21 -14.05
N ASN A 297 1.30 21.34 -14.43
CA ASN A 297 -0.01 21.25 -13.76
C ASN A 297 0.14 20.89 -12.27
N TYR A 298 1.08 19.99 -11.95
CA TYR A 298 1.37 19.63 -10.55
C TYR A 298 1.94 20.80 -9.75
N LYS A 299 2.79 21.65 -10.36
CA LYS A 299 3.33 22.85 -9.69
C LYS A 299 2.26 23.94 -9.48
N GLU A 300 1.28 24.05 -10.39
CA GLU A 300 0.17 25.00 -10.27
C GLU A 300 -0.84 24.56 -9.21
N ASP A 301 -1.18 23.25 -9.18
CA ASP A 301 -2.09 22.66 -8.20
C ASP A 301 -1.63 21.24 -7.85
N SER A 302 -0.79 21.14 -6.83
CA SER A 302 -0.21 19.87 -6.38
C SER A 302 -1.23 18.92 -5.76
N ILE A 303 -2.35 19.44 -5.26
CA ILE A 303 -3.42 18.67 -4.63
C ILE A 303 -4.20 17.93 -5.71
N SER A 304 -4.77 18.66 -6.67
CA SER A 304 -5.56 18.07 -7.75
C SER A 304 -4.71 17.18 -8.69
N ASN A 305 -3.41 17.45 -8.82
CA ASN A 305 -2.49 16.73 -9.69
C ASN A 305 -1.52 15.79 -8.92
N SER A 306 -1.84 15.41 -7.68
CA SER A 306 -1.00 14.53 -6.84
C SER A 306 -0.68 13.17 -7.46
N ALA A 307 -1.49 12.72 -8.43
CA ALA A 307 -1.22 11.52 -9.24
C ALA A 307 0.11 11.57 -10.02
N PHE A 308 0.67 12.77 -10.26
CA PHE A 308 2.00 12.92 -10.82
C PHE A 308 3.06 12.27 -9.92
N MET A 309 3.01 12.56 -8.62
CA MET A 309 3.95 11.99 -7.65
C MET A 309 3.77 10.48 -7.47
N THR A 310 2.54 10.02 -7.28
CA THR A 310 2.29 8.59 -7.02
C THR A 310 2.48 7.73 -8.26
N LYS A 311 2.00 8.17 -9.42
CA LYS A 311 1.93 7.33 -10.62
C LYS A 311 3.04 7.55 -11.63
N ARG A 312 3.68 8.74 -11.63
CA ARG A 312 4.81 9.01 -12.52
C ARG A 312 6.14 8.90 -11.80
N MET A 313 6.20 9.32 -10.52
CA MET A 313 7.43 9.38 -9.73
C MET A 313 7.54 8.26 -8.70
N ASN A 314 6.50 7.44 -8.53
CA ASN A 314 6.39 6.34 -7.58
C ASN A 314 6.68 6.74 -6.12
N ILE A 315 6.46 8.01 -5.79
CA ILE A 315 6.51 8.50 -4.42
C ILE A 315 5.16 8.23 -3.76
N PRO A 316 5.12 7.45 -2.66
CA PRO A 316 3.87 7.21 -1.96
C PRO A 316 3.32 8.54 -1.41
N LYS A 317 2.11 8.88 -1.80
CA LYS A 317 1.35 9.97 -1.17
C LYS A 317 0.04 9.40 -0.66
N GLY A 318 -0.43 9.95 0.45
CA GLY A 318 -1.78 9.73 0.92
C GLY A 318 -2.82 10.30 -0.06
N ASN A 319 -4.07 10.22 0.30
CA ASN A 319 -5.16 10.61 -0.59
C ASN A 319 -5.16 12.11 -0.95
N LYS A 320 -5.67 12.40 -2.15
CA LYS A 320 -5.58 13.66 -2.91
C LYS A 320 -6.20 14.92 -2.29
N ASP A 321 -7.06 14.76 -1.31
CA ASP A 321 -7.56 15.88 -0.52
C ASP A 321 -6.48 16.29 0.49
N VAL A 322 -6.55 17.48 1.02
CA VAL A 322 -5.53 17.97 1.94
C VAL A 322 -5.30 16.95 3.05
N GLU A 323 -4.14 16.31 3.02
CA GLU A 323 -3.76 15.29 4.01
C GLU A 323 -3.72 15.90 5.41
N VAL A 324 -4.10 15.12 6.41
CA VAL A 324 -3.95 15.56 7.81
C VAL A 324 -2.47 15.75 8.16
N THR A 325 -1.63 14.83 7.68
CA THR A 325 -0.16 14.89 7.81
C THR A 325 0.47 13.94 6.77
N SER A 326 1.79 14.03 6.58
CA SER A 326 2.51 13.16 5.65
C SER A 326 2.47 11.69 6.08
N TRP A 327 2.60 10.77 5.10
CA TRP A 327 2.66 9.33 5.38
C TRP A 327 3.85 8.96 6.28
N GLU A 328 4.99 9.64 6.16
CA GLU A 328 6.16 9.47 7.03
C GLU A 328 5.79 9.74 8.51
N ASN A 329 5.08 10.84 8.78
CA ASN A 329 4.61 11.19 10.12
C ASN A 329 3.61 10.15 10.67
N ILE A 330 2.75 9.59 9.78
CA ILE A 330 1.83 8.51 10.16
C ILE A 330 2.62 7.26 10.56
N LEU A 331 3.64 6.87 9.80
CA LEU A 331 4.50 5.73 10.15
C LEU A 331 5.29 5.96 11.44
N ALA A 332 5.69 7.20 11.73
CA ALA A 332 6.41 7.56 12.95
C ALA A 332 5.60 7.32 14.24
N THR A 333 4.28 7.14 14.15
CA THR A 333 3.40 6.77 15.29
C THR A 333 3.61 5.34 15.76
N ASN A 334 4.24 4.48 14.94
CA ASN A 334 4.54 3.09 15.25
C ASN A 334 5.77 2.99 16.17
N LYS A 335 5.55 3.29 17.45
CA LYS A 335 6.56 3.14 18.52
C LYS A 335 5.97 2.36 19.68
N PRO A 336 6.78 1.65 20.47
CA PRO A 336 6.30 0.95 21.65
C PRO A 336 5.56 1.87 22.61
N ILE A 337 4.45 1.39 23.14
CA ILE A 337 3.68 2.09 24.18
C ILE A 337 4.21 1.65 25.55
N PRO A 338 4.61 2.58 26.44
CA PRO A 338 5.07 2.26 27.78
C PRO A 338 3.93 1.75 28.66
N ASN A 339 4.26 1.30 29.87
CA ASN A 339 3.23 1.01 30.85
C ASN A 339 2.60 2.33 31.34
N LEU A 340 1.29 2.49 31.07
CA LEU A 340 0.51 3.68 31.40
C LEU A 340 -0.50 3.41 32.55
N GLU A 341 -0.43 2.25 33.24
CA GLU A 341 -1.34 1.94 34.35
C GLU A 341 -1.23 3.00 35.44
N GLY A 342 -2.38 3.47 35.93
CA GLY A 342 -2.47 4.54 36.93
C GLY A 342 -2.37 5.95 36.35
N CYS A 343 -1.94 6.12 35.10
CA CYS A 343 -1.84 7.45 34.49
C CYS A 343 -3.20 8.09 34.22
N THR A 344 -3.22 9.42 34.25
CA THR A 344 -4.40 10.22 33.91
C THR A 344 -4.55 10.33 32.41
N CYS A 345 -5.80 10.21 31.91
CA CYS A 345 -6.11 10.29 30.49
C CYS A 345 -7.42 11.02 30.20
N THR A 346 -7.50 11.60 29.00
CA THR A 346 -8.77 12.03 28.41
C THR A 346 -9.34 10.92 27.53
N VAL A 347 -10.66 10.91 27.40
CA VAL A 347 -11.40 9.91 26.63
C VAL A 347 -11.94 10.54 25.37
N GLY A 348 -11.93 9.81 24.26
CA GLY A 348 -12.63 10.21 23.05
C GLY A 348 -13.52 9.10 22.53
N ILE A 349 -14.72 9.46 22.08
CA ILE A 349 -15.65 8.53 21.43
C ILE A 349 -16.17 9.14 20.14
N ASP A 350 -16.13 8.36 19.06
CA ASP A 350 -16.93 8.57 17.87
C ASP A 350 -17.95 7.43 17.75
N TYR A 351 -19.24 7.79 17.72
CA TYR A 351 -20.34 6.83 17.80
C TYR A 351 -21.27 6.94 16.59
N ALA A 352 -21.50 5.82 15.94
CA ALA A 352 -22.54 5.66 14.93
C ALA A 352 -23.37 4.41 15.20
N LYS A 353 -24.69 4.51 15.02
CA LYS A 353 -25.61 3.42 15.41
C LYS A 353 -25.60 2.25 14.43
N THR A 354 -25.66 2.53 13.14
CA THR A 354 -25.97 1.51 12.11
C THR A 354 -25.09 1.50 10.87
N THR A 355 -24.44 2.61 10.51
CA THR A 355 -23.79 2.77 9.20
C THR A 355 -22.29 3.00 9.26
N ASP A 356 -21.80 3.49 10.37
CA ASP A 356 -20.37 3.74 10.60
C ASP A 356 -19.86 2.82 11.71
N PHE A 357 -18.56 2.86 11.94
CA PHE A 357 -17.93 2.17 13.05
C PHE A 357 -18.16 2.96 14.34
N VAL A 358 -17.98 2.31 15.47
CA VAL A 358 -17.91 2.96 16.78
C VAL A 358 -16.50 2.81 17.29
N SER A 359 -15.86 3.92 17.64
CA SER A 359 -14.51 3.90 18.20
C SER A 359 -14.46 4.66 19.51
N ALA A 360 -13.75 4.11 20.49
CA ALA A 360 -13.43 4.78 21.73
C ALA A 360 -11.95 4.61 22.05
N GLY A 361 -11.38 5.61 22.73
CA GLY A 361 -9.98 5.52 23.10
C GLY A 361 -9.62 6.45 24.26
N LEU A 362 -8.40 6.25 24.75
CA LEU A 362 -7.79 6.93 25.90
C LEU A 362 -6.54 7.64 25.43
N LEU A 363 -6.44 8.92 25.68
CA LEU A 363 -5.30 9.76 25.35
C LEU A 363 -4.52 10.09 26.61
N PHE A 364 -3.26 9.75 26.61
CA PHE A 364 -2.31 10.01 27.68
C PHE A 364 -1.23 10.98 27.21
N LYS A 365 -0.66 11.74 28.15
CA LYS A 365 0.58 12.47 27.96
C LYS A 365 1.64 11.89 28.91
N TYR A 366 2.76 11.44 28.34
CA TYR A 366 3.82 10.79 29.09
C TYR A 366 5.20 11.09 28.46
N LEU A 367 6.11 11.65 29.25
CA LEU A 367 7.44 12.11 28.79
C LEU A 367 7.38 12.97 27.52
N GLY A 368 6.54 13.99 27.52
CA GLY A 368 6.38 14.94 26.42
C GLY A 368 5.65 14.39 25.17
N LYS A 369 5.14 13.16 25.20
CA LYS A 369 4.50 12.51 24.07
C LYS A 369 3.06 12.12 24.35
N TYR A 370 2.25 12.08 23.29
CA TYR A 370 0.86 11.64 23.34
C TYR A 370 0.75 10.16 22.96
N TYR A 371 0.12 9.38 23.83
CA TYR A 371 -0.15 7.96 23.60
C TYR A 371 -1.64 7.71 23.46
N TRP A 372 -2.05 7.02 22.41
CA TRP A 372 -3.45 6.72 22.14
C TRP A 372 -3.71 5.22 22.17
N LEU A 373 -4.56 4.80 23.10
CA LEU A 373 -5.06 3.42 23.20
C LEU A 373 -6.53 3.40 22.78
N SER A 374 -6.89 2.65 21.76
CA SER A 374 -8.26 2.64 21.24
C SER A 374 -8.77 1.25 20.94
N HIS A 375 -10.08 1.14 20.85
CA HIS A 375 -10.78 -0.03 20.35
C HIS A 375 -11.95 0.39 19.46
N THR A 376 -12.23 -0.43 18.45
CA THR A 376 -13.29 -0.18 17.47
C THR A 376 -14.30 -1.32 17.48
N TRP A 377 -15.58 -1.01 17.33
CA TRP A 377 -16.66 -1.98 17.12
C TRP A 377 -17.27 -1.77 15.74
N VAL A 378 -17.54 -2.87 15.06
CA VAL A 378 -18.06 -2.90 13.70
C VAL A 378 -19.33 -3.73 13.67
N CYS A 379 -20.44 -3.14 13.21
CA CYS A 379 -21.68 -3.87 13.04
C CYS A 379 -21.57 -4.88 11.89
N GLU A 380 -21.75 -6.17 12.16
CA GLU A 380 -21.60 -7.23 11.14
C GLU A 380 -22.67 -7.16 10.04
N LYS A 381 -23.82 -6.58 10.33
CA LYS A 381 -24.93 -6.39 9.39
C LYS A 381 -24.95 -5.02 8.71
N CYS A 382 -23.86 -4.24 8.85
CA CYS A 382 -23.75 -2.93 8.19
C CYS A 382 -23.76 -3.08 6.66
N ASN A 383 -24.63 -2.34 5.99
CA ASN A 383 -24.78 -2.37 4.53
C ASN A 383 -23.52 -1.92 3.77
N ASP A 384 -22.66 -1.15 4.40
CA ASP A 384 -21.45 -0.62 3.78
C ASP A 384 -20.24 -1.57 3.88
N LEU A 385 -20.31 -2.63 4.71
CA LEU A 385 -19.18 -3.56 4.88
C LEU A 385 -18.69 -4.16 3.56
N GLY A 386 -19.60 -4.48 2.65
CA GLY A 386 -19.23 -5.02 1.32
C GLY A 386 -18.46 -4.04 0.42
N ARG A 387 -18.41 -2.77 0.78
CA ARG A 387 -17.68 -1.70 0.05
C ARG A 387 -16.32 -1.42 0.67
N ILE A 388 -16.12 -1.82 1.93
CA ILE A 388 -14.86 -1.65 2.64
C ILE A 388 -13.96 -2.82 2.27
N LYS A 389 -12.84 -2.52 1.62
CA LYS A 389 -11.85 -3.51 1.17
C LYS A 389 -10.69 -3.70 2.14
N ALA A 390 -10.65 -2.93 3.22
CA ALA A 390 -9.64 -3.08 4.26
C ALA A 390 -9.74 -4.44 4.96
N PRO A 391 -8.62 -5.01 5.45
CA PRO A 391 -8.58 -6.35 6.03
C PRO A 391 -9.14 -6.40 7.46
N LEU A 392 -10.41 -6.04 7.63
CA LEU A 392 -11.05 -5.90 8.94
C LEU A 392 -10.98 -7.17 9.81
N ARG A 393 -11.04 -8.36 9.20
CA ARG A 393 -10.95 -9.63 9.95
C ARG A 393 -9.55 -9.89 10.48
N GLU A 394 -8.50 -9.54 9.74
CA GLU A 394 -7.12 -9.61 10.23
C GLU A 394 -6.92 -8.65 11.42
N TRP A 395 -7.54 -7.47 11.37
CA TRP A 395 -7.48 -6.50 12.46
C TRP A 395 -8.31 -6.92 13.68
N GLU A 396 -9.38 -7.70 13.50
CA GLU A 396 -10.11 -8.35 14.61
C GLU A 396 -9.23 -9.40 15.28
N GLU A 397 -8.60 -10.29 14.52
CA GLU A 397 -7.68 -11.31 15.03
C GLU A 397 -6.49 -10.67 15.79
N ALA A 398 -6.01 -9.52 15.33
CA ALA A 398 -4.97 -8.73 16.00
C ALA A 398 -5.48 -7.94 17.21
N GLY A 399 -6.79 -7.91 17.48
CA GLY A 399 -7.39 -7.29 18.67
C GLY A 399 -7.67 -5.77 18.54
N PHE A 400 -7.53 -5.18 17.36
CA PHE A 400 -7.80 -3.74 17.14
C PHE A 400 -9.28 -3.41 17.04
N LEU A 401 -10.10 -4.36 16.62
CA LEU A 401 -11.54 -4.19 16.52
C LEU A 401 -12.30 -5.47 16.96
N THR A 402 -13.62 -5.33 17.12
CA THR A 402 -14.54 -6.45 17.39
C THR A 402 -15.77 -6.31 16.50
N PHE A 403 -16.14 -7.37 15.80
CA PHE A 403 -17.44 -7.43 15.12
C PHE A 403 -18.57 -7.70 16.10
N VAL A 404 -19.66 -6.94 15.95
CA VAL A 404 -20.88 -7.10 16.75
C VAL A 404 -21.93 -7.74 15.86
N ASP A 405 -22.35 -8.97 16.20
CA ASP A 405 -23.40 -9.72 15.48
C ASP A 405 -24.80 -9.19 15.85
N ASP A 406 -25.06 -7.94 15.49
CA ASP A 406 -26.35 -7.29 15.66
C ASP A 406 -26.62 -6.35 14.48
N VAL A 407 -27.85 -5.80 14.41
CA VAL A 407 -28.26 -4.80 13.41
C VAL A 407 -27.75 -3.39 13.76
N GLU A 408 -27.33 -3.16 14.99
CA GLU A 408 -26.79 -1.90 15.48
C GLU A 408 -25.79 -2.13 16.63
N ILE A 409 -24.91 -1.18 16.86
CA ILE A 409 -23.98 -1.22 18.00
C ILE A 409 -24.66 -0.58 19.21
N SER A 410 -24.92 -1.38 20.24
CA SER A 410 -25.52 -0.88 21.49
C SER A 410 -24.64 0.18 22.14
N PRO A 411 -25.22 1.30 22.63
CA PRO A 411 -24.52 2.30 23.42
C PRO A 411 -23.82 1.76 24.67
N ASP A 412 -24.29 0.62 25.20
CA ASP A 412 -23.69 0.01 26.38
C ASP A 412 -22.31 -0.60 26.10
N ILE A 413 -22.02 -0.99 24.84
CA ILE A 413 -20.75 -1.61 24.47
C ILE A 413 -19.55 -0.69 24.74
N PRO A 414 -19.46 0.53 24.15
CA PRO A 414 -18.37 1.43 24.46
C PRO A 414 -18.38 1.92 25.92
N ALA A 415 -19.54 2.08 26.56
CA ALA A 415 -19.63 2.46 27.96
C ALA A 415 -19.05 1.39 28.91
N LEU A 416 -19.34 0.11 28.67
CA LEU A 416 -18.77 -0.98 29.44
C LEU A 416 -17.26 -1.13 29.22
N TRP A 417 -16.79 -0.86 28.00
CA TRP A 417 -15.36 -0.82 27.72
C TRP A 417 -14.67 0.27 28.56
N LEU A 418 -15.25 1.49 28.62
CA LEU A 418 -14.73 2.56 29.49
C LEU A 418 -14.72 2.17 30.96
N ALA A 419 -15.77 1.55 31.47
CA ALA A 419 -15.82 1.06 32.85
C ALA A 419 -14.72 0.01 33.14
N LYS A 420 -14.36 -0.80 32.14
CA LYS A 420 -13.24 -1.73 32.26
C LYS A 420 -11.89 -0.99 32.25
N GLN A 421 -11.73 0.03 31.43
CA GLN A 421 -10.50 0.84 31.40
C GLN A 421 -10.31 1.67 32.66
N ALA A 422 -11.39 2.20 33.25
CA ALA A 422 -11.35 2.95 34.51
C ALA A 422 -10.80 2.16 35.72
N LYS A 423 -10.70 0.83 35.59
CA LYS A 423 -10.03 0.00 36.63
C LYS A 423 -8.51 0.05 36.55
N LYS A 424 -7.96 0.50 35.40
CA LYS A 424 -6.52 0.55 35.13
C LYS A 424 -5.99 1.96 35.05
N TYR A 425 -6.79 2.91 34.58
CA TYR A 425 -6.38 4.27 34.25
C TYR A 425 -7.31 5.28 34.94
N ASN A 426 -6.80 6.50 35.15
CA ASN A 426 -7.58 7.59 35.70
C ASN A 426 -8.25 8.39 34.56
N LEU A 427 -9.50 8.04 34.24
CA LEU A 427 -10.28 8.70 33.20
C LEU A 427 -10.86 10.03 33.72
N THR A 428 -10.59 11.14 33.05
CA THR A 428 -11.00 12.48 33.51
C THR A 428 -12.16 13.04 32.70
N ILE A 429 -11.92 13.50 31.48
CA ILE A 429 -12.90 14.17 30.63
C ILE A 429 -13.11 13.35 29.37
N LEU A 430 -14.37 13.23 28.94
CA LEU A 430 -14.77 12.54 27.73
C LEU A 430 -15.18 13.57 26.65
N GLY A 431 -14.56 13.48 25.47
CA GLY A 431 -14.95 14.20 24.28
C GLY A 431 -15.79 13.37 23.34
N MET A 432 -16.85 13.96 22.79
CA MET A 432 -17.67 13.35 21.77
C MET A 432 -18.48 14.37 20.97
N ASP A 433 -18.96 13.95 19.80
CA ASP A 433 -19.82 14.80 18.97
C ASP A 433 -21.15 15.16 19.66
N THR A 434 -21.55 16.42 19.54
CA THR A 434 -22.78 16.94 20.16
C THR A 434 -24.04 16.20 19.71
N TYR A 435 -24.14 15.86 18.43
CA TYR A 435 -25.33 15.22 17.87
C TYR A 435 -25.51 13.76 18.32
N ARG A 436 -24.43 13.10 18.71
CA ARG A 436 -24.44 11.68 19.13
C ARG A 436 -24.63 11.48 20.63
N TYR A 437 -24.44 12.54 21.42
CA TYR A 437 -24.56 12.45 22.88
C TYR A 437 -25.90 11.89 23.35
N THR A 438 -27.02 12.32 22.77
CA THR A 438 -28.37 11.86 23.18
C THR A 438 -28.53 10.33 23.09
N LEU A 439 -27.82 9.67 22.18
CA LEU A 439 -27.86 8.22 22.02
C LEU A 439 -27.07 7.48 23.11
N LEU A 440 -26.00 8.08 23.60
CA LEU A 440 -25.09 7.48 24.59
C LEU A 440 -25.35 7.94 26.03
N ALA A 441 -26.09 9.04 26.24
CA ALA A 441 -26.21 9.72 27.52
C ALA A 441 -26.58 8.79 28.69
N LYS A 442 -27.53 7.87 28.48
CA LYS A 442 -27.97 6.94 29.53
C LYS A 442 -26.86 5.97 29.92
N SER A 443 -26.18 5.37 28.93
CA SER A 443 -25.13 4.39 29.17
C SER A 443 -23.87 5.05 29.76
N LEU A 444 -23.53 6.28 29.32
CA LEU A 444 -22.41 7.04 29.86
C LEU A 444 -22.63 7.45 31.32
N ARG A 445 -23.86 7.86 31.69
CA ARG A 445 -24.21 8.17 33.10
C ARG A 445 -24.04 6.94 33.98
N ALA A 446 -24.40 5.78 33.48
CA ALA A 446 -24.25 4.53 34.24
C ALA A 446 -22.80 4.18 34.58
N VAL A 447 -21.83 4.74 33.83
CA VAL A 447 -20.40 4.53 34.07
C VAL A 447 -19.66 5.78 34.56
N GLY A 448 -20.39 6.82 35.01
CA GLY A 448 -19.85 7.99 35.71
C GLY A 448 -19.52 9.19 34.82
N PHE A 449 -20.00 9.22 33.57
CA PHE A 449 -19.82 10.37 32.66
C PHE A 449 -21.16 11.11 32.45
N ASP A 450 -21.17 12.44 32.66
CA ASP A 450 -22.33 13.28 32.43
C ASP A 450 -21.90 14.70 32.02
N CYS A 451 -22.76 15.40 31.28
CA CYS A 451 -22.62 16.82 30.93
C CYS A 451 -23.56 17.72 31.75
N ASP A 452 -24.22 17.21 32.78
CA ASP A 452 -25.07 18.00 33.68
C ASP A 452 -24.20 18.90 34.57
N LYS A 453 -24.47 20.20 34.57
CA LYS A 453 -23.79 21.18 35.42
C LYS A 453 -23.96 20.93 36.93
N GLN A 454 -25.00 20.23 37.32
CA GLN A 454 -25.25 19.82 38.71
C GLN A 454 -24.66 18.45 39.03
N GLY A 455 -24.16 17.73 38.01
CA GLY A 455 -23.52 16.40 38.13
C GLY A 455 -22.00 16.46 38.01
N THR A 456 -21.40 15.40 37.49
CA THR A 456 -19.94 15.27 37.33
C THR A 456 -19.36 16.21 36.28
N ASN A 457 -20.17 16.68 35.31
CA ASN A 457 -19.82 17.61 34.24
C ASN A 457 -18.47 17.31 33.55
N ASN A 458 -18.23 16.03 33.31
CA ASN A 458 -16.99 15.51 32.74
C ASN A 458 -17.14 15.05 31.29
N ILE A 459 -18.17 15.50 30.57
CA ILE A 459 -18.31 15.34 29.13
C ILE A 459 -18.19 16.70 28.44
N LYS A 460 -17.29 16.81 27.49
CA LYS A 460 -17.15 17.96 26.58
C LYS A 460 -17.76 17.61 25.22
N LEU A 461 -18.81 18.32 24.87
CA LEU A 461 -19.48 18.17 23.57
C LEU A 461 -18.70 18.94 22.50
N ILE A 462 -18.18 18.22 21.52
CA ILE A 462 -17.29 18.75 20.48
C ILE A 462 -18.10 19.22 19.27
N ARG A 463 -17.77 20.42 18.79
CA ARG A 463 -18.33 21.04 17.57
C ARG A 463 -17.24 21.18 16.52
N PRO A 464 -17.59 21.38 15.24
CA PRO A 464 -16.60 21.63 14.17
C PRO A 464 -15.62 22.76 14.50
N SER A 465 -16.06 23.82 15.16
CA SER A 465 -15.19 24.92 15.61
C SER A 465 -14.11 24.49 16.59
N ASN A 466 -14.36 23.48 17.44
CA ASN A 466 -13.34 22.94 18.33
C ASN A 466 -12.28 22.16 17.56
N GLN A 467 -12.68 21.46 16.50
CA GLN A 467 -11.76 20.73 15.62
C GLN A 467 -10.83 21.69 14.86
N MET A 468 -11.35 22.84 14.39
CA MET A 468 -10.54 23.86 13.73
C MET A 468 -9.45 24.41 14.65
N LEU A 469 -9.77 24.65 15.93
CA LEU A 469 -8.82 25.16 16.91
C LEU A 469 -7.71 24.16 17.25
N ILE A 470 -8.01 22.87 17.24
CA ILE A 470 -7.05 21.82 17.63
C ILE A 470 -6.14 21.38 16.48
N TYR A 471 -6.54 21.60 15.23
CA TYR A 471 -5.80 21.12 14.06
C TYR A 471 -4.32 21.57 14.03
N PRO A 472 -3.98 22.86 14.24
CA PRO A 472 -2.58 23.29 14.21
C PRO A 472 -1.72 22.60 15.25
N ILE A 473 -2.29 22.29 16.43
CA ILE A 473 -1.59 21.56 17.49
C ILE A 473 -1.33 20.11 17.05
N ILE A 474 -2.36 19.43 16.54
CA ILE A 474 -2.25 18.06 16.07
C ILE A 474 -1.22 17.94 14.94
N ASN A 475 -1.24 18.88 13.98
CA ASN A 475 -0.27 18.90 12.90
C ASN A 475 1.17 19.09 13.41
N SER A 476 1.36 19.97 14.38
CA SER A 476 2.65 20.18 15.05
C SER A 476 3.12 18.90 15.76
N GLU A 477 2.24 18.22 16.50
CA GLU A 477 2.60 17.01 17.24
C GLU A 477 2.91 15.83 16.31
N PHE A 478 2.25 15.71 15.16
CA PHE A 478 2.65 14.75 14.12
C PHE A 478 4.01 15.08 13.53
N THR A 479 4.26 16.33 13.19
CA THR A 479 5.54 16.78 12.60
C THR A 479 6.72 16.54 13.57
N ASN A 480 6.49 16.70 14.87
CA ASN A 480 7.49 16.44 15.90
C ASN A 480 7.56 14.96 16.32
N HIS A 481 6.79 14.06 15.70
CA HIS A 481 6.71 12.64 16.02
C HIS A 481 6.37 12.35 17.49
N ASN A 482 5.50 13.16 18.07
CA ASN A 482 5.04 13.06 19.46
C ASN A 482 3.77 12.26 19.64
N ILE A 483 3.08 11.88 18.56
CA ILE A 483 1.86 11.05 18.62
C ILE A 483 2.25 9.59 18.42
N ILE A 484 1.81 8.71 19.34
CA ILE A 484 2.16 7.29 19.33
C ILE A 484 0.90 6.47 19.62
N TRP A 485 0.60 5.49 18.76
CA TRP A 485 -0.45 4.50 18.96
C TRP A 485 0.00 3.05 18.70
N GLY A 486 1.33 2.83 18.68
CA GLY A 486 1.91 1.52 18.43
C GLY A 486 1.74 1.07 16.99
N ASP A 487 2.03 -0.20 16.75
CA ASP A 487 1.78 -0.82 15.44
C ASP A 487 0.28 -1.09 15.23
N ASN A 488 -0.48 -0.01 15.01
CA ASN A 488 -1.91 -0.05 14.82
C ASN A 488 -2.30 0.31 13.37
N PRO A 489 -2.45 -0.67 12.48
CA PRO A 489 -2.79 -0.44 11.08
C PRO A 489 -4.21 0.15 10.91
N LEU A 490 -5.13 -0.14 11.83
CA LEU A 490 -6.47 0.43 11.81
C LEU A 490 -6.44 1.94 12.04
N MET A 491 -5.61 2.44 12.97
CA MET A 491 -5.44 3.88 13.18
C MET A 491 -4.77 4.56 11.99
N ARG A 492 -3.73 3.94 11.38
CA ARG A 492 -3.10 4.44 10.16
C ARG A 492 -4.09 4.50 8.99
N TRP A 493 -4.97 3.51 8.87
CA TRP A 493 -6.03 3.50 7.87
C TRP A 493 -7.06 4.61 8.10
N TYR A 494 -7.48 4.86 9.34
CA TYR A 494 -8.41 5.94 9.67
C TYR A 494 -7.85 7.31 9.30
N ILE A 495 -6.60 7.62 9.67
CA ILE A 495 -6.01 8.92 9.36
C ILE A 495 -5.80 9.09 7.86
N ASN A 496 -5.41 8.04 7.14
CA ASN A 496 -5.27 8.06 5.68
C ASN A 496 -6.63 8.23 4.94
N ASN A 497 -7.74 7.94 5.61
CA ASN A 497 -9.10 8.16 5.09
C ASN A 497 -9.67 9.54 5.47
N THR A 498 -8.94 10.30 6.29
CA THR A 498 -9.37 11.62 6.75
C THR A 498 -8.74 12.69 5.88
N CYS A 499 -9.56 13.65 5.42
CA CYS A 499 -9.09 14.83 4.71
C CYS A 499 -9.32 16.09 5.53
N LEU A 500 -8.52 17.12 5.26
CA LEU A 500 -8.73 18.46 5.75
C LEU A 500 -9.63 19.21 4.76
N LYS A 501 -10.71 19.80 5.26
CA LYS A 501 -11.59 20.68 4.50
C LYS A 501 -11.26 22.11 4.84
N ALA A 502 -10.91 22.89 3.82
CA ALA A 502 -10.70 24.33 4.00
C ALA A 502 -12.00 25.02 4.43
N GLU A 503 -11.90 25.83 5.45
CA GLU A 503 -12.97 26.63 6.03
C GLU A 503 -12.61 28.14 5.91
N ALA A 504 -13.48 29.04 6.35
CA ALA A 504 -13.20 30.46 6.30
C ALA A 504 -11.99 30.84 7.19
N HIS A 505 -11.23 31.83 6.77
CA HIS A 505 -10.07 32.38 7.49
C HIS A 505 -8.92 31.41 7.69
N ASP A 506 -8.58 30.61 6.66
CA ASP A 506 -7.49 29.62 6.67
C ASP A 506 -7.60 28.55 7.78
N ASN A 507 -8.81 28.30 8.25
CA ASN A 507 -9.11 27.22 9.15
C ASN A 507 -9.36 25.91 8.39
N TYR A 508 -9.17 24.80 9.08
CA TYR A 508 -9.42 23.46 8.53
C TYR A 508 -10.29 22.65 9.48
N SER A 509 -11.27 21.93 8.93
CA SER A 509 -12.03 20.91 9.63
C SER A 509 -11.67 19.53 9.08
N PHE A 510 -11.96 18.46 9.85
CA PHE A 510 -11.71 17.10 9.41
C PHE A 510 -12.94 16.54 8.69
N GLY A 511 -12.69 15.84 7.57
CA GLY A 511 -13.72 15.21 6.75
C GLY A 511 -13.35 13.80 6.35
N LYS A 512 -14.33 13.07 5.80
CA LYS A 512 -14.11 11.76 5.17
C LYS A 512 -13.83 11.98 3.68
N ILE A 513 -12.84 11.30 3.13
CA ILE A 513 -12.53 11.33 1.70
C ILE A 513 -13.70 10.72 0.89
N GLU A 514 -14.24 9.60 1.41
CA GLU A 514 -15.41 8.95 0.82
C GLU A 514 -16.26 8.33 1.95
N SER A 515 -17.55 8.65 1.97
CA SER A 515 -18.40 8.38 3.13
C SER A 515 -18.75 6.91 3.34
N LYS A 516 -18.72 6.07 2.29
CA LYS A 516 -19.23 4.70 2.34
C LYS A 516 -18.14 3.64 2.54
N SER A 517 -16.98 3.79 1.90
CA SER A 517 -15.90 2.81 1.97
C SER A 517 -14.73 3.26 2.85
N ARG A 518 -14.59 4.57 3.10
CA ARG A 518 -13.49 5.17 3.84
C ARG A 518 -13.95 5.65 5.21
N LYS A 519 -13.70 4.87 6.24
CA LYS A 519 -14.09 5.21 7.62
C LYS A 519 -12.97 5.98 8.34
N THR A 520 -13.35 6.83 9.31
CA THR A 520 -12.44 7.74 10.04
C THR A 520 -12.65 7.69 11.54
N ASP A 521 -13.52 6.84 12.02
CA ASP A 521 -14.13 6.87 13.35
C ASP A 521 -13.09 6.82 14.49
N GLY A 522 -12.02 6.01 14.36
CA GLY A 522 -10.95 5.96 15.37
C GLY A 522 -10.13 7.23 15.43
N PHE A 523 -9.89 7.88 14.29
CA PHE A 523 -9.19 9.16 14.26
C PHE A 523 -10.08 10.30 14.79
N MET A 524 -11.38 10.28 14.47
CA MET A 524 -12.33 11.25 15.02
C MET A 524 -12.50 11.13 16.54
N ALA A 525 -12.44 9.90 17.08
CA ALA A 525 -12.37 9.68 18.51
C ALA A 525 -11.09 10.29 19.14
N PHE A 526 -9.93 10.13 18.49
CA PHE A 526 -8.68 10.78 18.91
C PHE A 526 -8.81 12.31 18.91
N ILE A 527 -9.37 12.91 17.84
CA ILE A 527 -9.65 14.35 17.77
C ILE A 527 -10.55 14.80 18.90
N ALA A 528 -11.59 14.00 19.23
CA ALA A 528 -12.50 14.34 20.31
C ALA A 528 -11.80 14.34 21.68
N ALA A 529 -10.90 13.39 21.94
CA ALA A 529 -10.08 13.38 23.16
C ALA A 529 -9.13 14.58 23.24
N MET A 530 -8.46 14.92 22.14
CA MET A 530 -7.61 16.11 22.06
C MET A 530 -8.40 17.40 22.35
N CYS A 531 -9.57 17.56 21.74
CA CYS A 531 -10.46 18.69 21.99
C CYS A 531 -11.01 18.73 23.42
N ALA A 532 -11.20 17.59 24.06
CA ALA A 532 -11.79 17.52 25.41
C ALA A 532 -10.88 18.07 26.49
N GLY A 533 -9.59 17.85 26.38
CA GLY A 533 -8.59 18.28 27.36
C GLY A 533 -7.21 17.73 27.09
N GLY A 534 -7.00 17.15 25.87
CA GLY A 534 -5.73 16.51 25.53
C GLY A 534 -4.53 17.46 25.61
N THR A 535 -4.73 18.74 25.26
CA THR A 535 -3.69 19.76 25.34
C THR A 535 -3.37 20.22 26.77
N GLU A 536 -4.29 20.00 27.70
CA GLU A 536 -4.20 20.38 29.11
C GLU A 536 -3.79 19.19 30.00
N LEU A 537 -3.57 18.00 29.41
CA LEU A 537 -3.13 16.83 30.14
C LEU A 537 -1.76 17.08 30.80
N GLU A 538 -1.70 16.85 32.11
CA GLU A 538 -0.45 16.81 32.84
C GLU A 538 0.42 15.64 32.36
N ASP A 539 1.73 15.87 32.27
CA ASP A 539 2.68 14.85 31.88
C ASP A 539 2.90 13.86 33.02
N SER A 540 2.35 12.65 32.87
CA SER A 540 2.44 11.61 33.91
C SER A 540 3.84 11.02 34.11
N GLY A 541 4.80 11.34 33.23
CA GLY A 541 6.19 10.90 33.30
C GLY A 541 7.13 11.93 33.93
N GLU A 542 6.70 13.16 34.16
CA GLU A 542 7.49 14.18 34.84
C GLU A 542 7.31 14.07 36.34
N THR A 543 8.35 13.66 37.04
CA THR A 543 8.45 13.86 38.50
C THR A 543 8.79 15.33 38.73
N ILE A 544 7.83 16.13 39.18
CA ILE A 544 8.12 17.47 39.72
C ILE A 544 8.93 17.25 41.01
N ASP A 545 10.19 17.57 40.95
CA ASP A 545 11.04 17.60 42.15
C ASP A 545 10.63 18.84 42.98
N ILE A 546 9.81 18.62 44.01
CA ILE A 546 9.29 19.67 44.90
C ILE A 546 10.42 20.33 45.71
N SER A 547 11.63 19.78 45.71
CA SER A 547 12.77 20.32 46.42
C SER A 547 13.28 21.68 45.89
N ASP A 548 12.95 22.04 44.64
CA ASP A 548 13.32 23.32 44.02
C ASP A 548 12.32 24.47 44.27
N PHE A 549 11.16 24.20 44.89
CA PHE A 549 10.29 25.27 45.32
C PHE A 549 10.70 25.82 46.66
N GLY A 550 11.58 26.83 46.64
CA GLY A 550 11.86 27.64 47.82
C GLY A 550 10.60 28.31 48.35
N VAL A 551 10.13 27.87 49.54
CA VAL A 551 9.04 28.55 50.24
C VAL A 551 9.59 29.90 50.74
N TYR A 552 9.24 30.98 50.01
CA TYR A 552 9.45 32.33 50.55
C TYR A 552 8.34 32.62 51.56
N THR A 553 8.63 32.51 52.81
CA THR A 553 7.80 33.09 53.91
C THR A 553 8.11 34.56 54.04
N TYR A 554 7.10 35.39 53.85
CA TYR A 554 7.13 36.83 54.14
C TYR A 554 6.75 37.04 55.61
#